data_cd1ff3ea5feb26f9314b605a29b655e0
#
_entry.id   cd1ff3ea5feb26f9314b605a29b655e0
#
_cell.length_a   1.000
_cell.length_b   1.000
_cell.length_c   1.000
_cell.angle_alpha   90.00
_cell.angle_beta   90.00
_cell.angle_gamma   90.00
#
_symmetry.space_group_name_H-M   'P 1'
#
loop_
_entity.id
_entity.type
_entity.pdbx_description
1 polymer ?
#
loop_
_entity_poly.entity_id
_entity_poly.type
_entity_poly.pdbx_seq_one_letter_code
_entity_poly.pdbx_strand_id
1 'polypeptide(L)'
;MLAEVLRQAGVRKNQWFLPAGESLYLTDLGPVVSQGEPLVSGLADVPAFDREAVIHAIRTDQAGESTFPEFLASIWQAGVVRYEVDFIARTVTYYGFDATSYVEAYPQVEV
;
A
#
# COMPACT_ATOMS: atom_id res chain seq x y z
N MET A 1 -4.70 -15.96 4.84
CA MET A 1 -4.51 -14.54 4.57
C MET A 1 -3.54 -14.33 3.42
N LEU A 2 -3.82 -13.37 2.56
CA LEU A 2 -3.04 -13.16 1.33
C LEU A 2 -1.56 -12.88 1.61
N ALA A 3 -1.25 -12.05 2.59
CA ALA A 3 0.14 -11.70 2.91
C ALA A 3 0.98 -12.93 3.25
N GLU A 4 0.45 -13.84 4.07
CA GLU A 4 1.17 -15.05 4.45
C GLU A 4 1.32 -16.03 3.27
N VAL A 5 0.28 -16.12 2.43
CA VAL A 5 0.35 -16.94 1.21
C VAL A 5 1.43 -16.42 0.27
N LEU A 6 1.50 -15.10 0.07
CA LEU A 6 2.53 -14.49 -0.77
C LEU A 6 3.93 -14.71 -0.21
N ARG A 7 4.11 -14.57 1.12
CA ARG A 7 5.40 -14.82 1.76
C ARG A 7 5.85 -16.27 1.56
N GLN A 8 4.95 -17.23 1.73
CA GLN A 8 5.25 -18.64 1.51
C GLN A 8 5.59 -18.96 0.06
N ALA A 9 5.05 -18.19 -0.88
CA ALA A 9 5.33 -18.32 -2.30
C ALA A 9 6.63 -17.62 -2.72
N GLY A 10 7.36 -17.00 -1.77
CA GLY A 10 8.64 -16.36 -2.05
C GLY A 10 8.55 -14.86 -2.31
N VAL A 11 7.40 -14.24 -2.08
CA VAL A 11 7.24 -12.80 -2.20
C VAL A 11 7.74 -12.15 -0.90
N ARG A 12 8.71 -11.25 -1.01
CA ARG A 12 9.31 -10.58 0.14
C ARG A 12 8.73 -9.20 0.40
N LYS A 13 8.46 -8.45 -0.66
CA LYS A 13 7.94 -7.08 -0.59
C LYS A 13 6.97 -6.84 -1.73
N ASN A 14 6.02 -5.93 -1.48
CA ASN A 14 5.15 -5.38 -2.50
C ASN A 14 5.15 -3.86 -2.36
N GLN A 15 5.39 -3.15 -3.45
CA GLN A 15 5.37 -1.70 -3.49
C GLN A 15 4.25 -1.25 -4.42
N TRP A 16 3.41 -0.34 -3.94
CA TRP A 16 2.34 0.29 -4.71
C TRP A 16 2.64 1.76 -4.91
N PHE A 17 2.61 2.19 -6.17
CA PHE A 17 2.77 3.58 -6.57
C PHE A 17 1.40 4.12 -6.93
N LEU A 18 0.79 4.89 -6.03
CA LEU A 18 -0.62 5.24 -6.13
C LEU A 18 -0.98 6.04 -7.40
N PRO A 19 -0.24 7.12 -7.74
CA PRO A 19 -0.65 7.90 -8.91
C PRO A 19 -0.73 7.09 -10.19
N ALA A 20 0.25 6.21 -10.41
CA ALA A 20 0.34 5.41 -11.63
C ALA A 20 -0.49 4.13 -11.58
N GLY A 21 -0.91 3.70 -10.39
CA GLY A 21 -1.60 2.42 -10.23
C GLY A 21 -0.70 1.22 -10.49
N GLU A 22 0.61 1.39 -10.32
CA GLU A 22 1.60 0.36 -10.61
C GLU A 22 2.01 -0.36 -9.33
N SER A 23 2.19 -1.68 -9.44
CA SER A 23 2.60 -2.52 -8.33
C SER A 23 3.85 -3.30 -8.70
N LEU A 24 4.80 -3.39 -7.76
CA LEU A 24 6.02 -4.15 -7.91
C LEU A 24 6.10 -5.19 -6.79
N TYR A 25 6.24 -6.46 -7.16
CA TYR A 25 6.47 -7.56 -6.22
C TYR A 25 7.94 -7.98 -6.30
N LEU A 26 8.63 -7.92 -5.18
CA LEU A 26 10.02 -8.39 -5.08
C LEU A 26 9.99 -9.82 -4.53
N THR A 27 10.37 -10.77 -5.36
CA THR A 27 10.33 -12.19 -5.04
C THR A 27 11.74 -12.79 -5.02
N ASP A 28 11.86 -14.01 -4.51
CA ASP A 28 13.13 -14.75 -4.52
C ASP A 28 13.66 -15.01 -5.94
N LEU A 29 12.77 -14.98 -6.94
CA LEU A 29 13.13 -15.21 -8.34
C LEU A 29 13.26 -13.94 -9.16
N GLY A 30 13.05 -12.78 -8.55
CA GLY A 30 13.16 -11.49 -9.21
C GLY A 30 11.89 -10.65 -9.10
N PRO A 31 11.89 -9.45 -9.70
CA PRO A 31 10.74 -8.56 -9.62
C PRO A 31 9.62 -8.95 -10.57
N VAL A 32 8.38 -8.71 -10.15
CA VAL A 32 7.19 -8.86 -10.98
C VAL A 32 6.45 -7.53 -10.97
N VAL A 33 6.20 -6.95 -12.13
CA VAL A 33 5.49 -5.68 -12.27
C VAL A 33 4.06 -5.95 -12.70
N SER A 34 3.12 -5.29 -12.02
CA SER A 34 1.70 -5.33 -12.39
C SER A 34 1.21 -3.90 -12.59
N GLN A 35 0.53 -3.65 -13.70
CA GLN A 35 0.00 -2.33 -14.04
C GLN A 35 -1.51 -2.34 -13.86
N GLY A 36 -2.02 -1.45 -12.99
CA GLY A 36 -3.44 -1.23 -12.80
C GLY A 36 -3.89 0.09 -13.42
N GLU A 37 -5.09 0.53 -13.03
CA GLU A 37 -5.62 1.82 -13.47
C GLU A 37 -4.97 2.95 -12.67
N PRO A 38 -4.43 4.00 -13.34
CA PRO A 38 -3.91 5.16 -12.62
C PRO A 38 -5.01 5.89 -11.86
N LEU A 39 -4.70 6.43 -10.69
CA LEU A 39 -5.63 7.27 -9.93
C LEU A 39 -5.75 8.67 -10.53
N VAL A 40 -4.67 9.13 -11.16
CA VAL A 40 -4.60 10.46 -11.78
C VAL A 40 -3.92 10.34 -13.13
N SER A 41 -4.13 11.32 -13.99
CA SER A 41 -3.44 11.42 -15.28
C SER A 41 -2.86 12.82 -15.43
N GLY A 42 -1.74 12.92 -16.16
CA GLY A 42 -1.04 14.19 -16.33
C GLY A 42 -0.46 14.72 -15.03
N LEU A 43 -0.34 16.04 -14.94
CA LEU A 43 0.16 16.70 -13.74
C LEU A 43 -0.97 16.84 -12.73
N ALA A 44 -0.74 16.39 -11.51
CA ALA A 44 -1.72 16.47 -10.44
C ALA A 44 -1.04 16.95 -9.16
N ASP A 45 -1.77 17.75 -8.37
CA ASP A 45 -1.28 18.16 -7.05
C ASP A 45 -1.32 16.99 -6.09
N VAL A 46 -0.26 16.86 -5.28
CA VAL A 46 -0.21 15.84 -4.24
C VAL A 46 -0.84 16.42 -2.97
N PRO A 47 -1.87 15.76 -2.39
CA PRO A 47 -2.43 16.22 -1.12
C PRO A 47 -1.39 16.20 0.00
N ALA A 48 -1.54 17.07 0.97
CA ALA A 48 -0.67 17.07 2.14
C ALA A 48 -0.87 15.77 2.94
N PHE A 49 0.23 15.25 3.49
CA PHE A 49 0.16 14.00 4.26
C PHE A 49 -0.59 14.24 5.57
N ASP A 50 -1.68 13.48 5.75
CA ASP A 50 -2.54 13.53 6.94
C ASP A 50 -2.54 12.16 7.60
N ARG A 51 -1.71 12.02 8.62
CA ARG A 51 -1.52 10.75 9.33
C ARG A 51 -2.83 10.20 9.89
N GLU A 52 -3.67 11.05 10.46
CA GLU A 52 -4.96 10.63 11.03
C GLU A 52 -5.91 10.10 9.95
N ALA A 53 -5.93 10.75 8.80
CA ALA A 53 -6.74 10.29 7.67
C ALA A 53 -6.23 8.96 7.11
N VAL A 54 -4.91 8.76 7.07
CA VAL A 54 -4.30 7.49 6.65
C VAL A 54 -4.75 6.38 7.60
N ILE A 55 -4.65 6.60 8.90
CA ILE A 55 -5.05 5.62 9.91
C ILE A 55 -6.54 5.31 9.79
N HIS A 56 -7.38 6.33 9.59
CA HIS A 56 -8.82 6.13 9.42
C HIS A 56 -9.12 5.24 8.21
N ALA A 57 -8.46 5.51 7.08
CA ALA A 57 -8.63 4.71 5.87
C ALA A 57 -8.24 3.24 6.10
N ILE A 58 -7.13 3.01 6.81
CA ILE A 58 -6.67 1.67 7.14
C ILE A 58 -7.70 0.94 8.02
N ARG A 59 -8.22 1.60 9.05
CA ARG A 59 -9.21 1.00 9.95
C ARG A 59 -10.52 0.69 9.22
N THR A 60 -10.96 1.56 8.33
CA THR A 60 -12.13 1.33 7.49
C THR A 60 -11.97 0.09 6.62
N ASP A 61 -10.80 -0.04 6.00
CA ASP A 61 -10.49 -1.20 5.17
C ASP A 61 -10.42 -2.49 5.99
N GLN A 62 -9.78 -2.45 7.16
CA GLN A 62 -9.68 -3.61 8.06
C GLN A 62 -11.04 -4.06 8.58
N ALA A 63 -11.98 -3.15 8.71
CA ALA A 63 -13.35 -3.45 9.11
C ALA A 63 -14.20 -4.02 7.96
N GLY A 64 -13.64 -4.11 6.75
CA GLY A 64 -14.36 -4.59 5.59
C GLY A 64 -15.35 -3.59 5.02
N GLU A 65 -15.18 -2.29 5.33
CA GLU A 65 -16.11 -1.24 4.97
C GLU A 65 -15.68 -0.47 3.72
N SER A 66 -14.59 -0.88 3.08
CA SER A 66 -14.16 -0.29 1.81
C SER A 66 -13.65 -1.37 0.86
N THR A 67 -13.81 -1.12 -0.44
CA THR A 67 -13.18 -1.93 -1.47
C THR A 67 -11.72 -1.51 -1.62
N PHE A 68 -10.91 -2.33 -2.31
CA PHE A 68 -9.52 -1.98 -2.55
C PHE A 68 -9.35 -0.66 -3.32
N PRO A 69 -10.09 -0.40 -4.42
CA PRO A 69 -10.03 0.89 -5.08
C PRO A 69 -10.43 2.06 -4.18
N GLU A 70 -11.44 1.88 -3.33
CA GLU A 70 -11.84 2.91 -2.37
C GLU A 70 -10.76 3.18 -1.35
N PHE A 71 -10.09 2.14 -0.87
CA PHE A 71 -8.95 2.28 0.04
C PHE A 71 -7.82 3.07 -0.60
N LEU A 72 -7.44 2.73 -1.83
CA LEU A 72 -6.38 3.45 -2.55
C LEU A 72 -6.73 4.93 -2.73
N ALA A 73 -7.97 5.23 -3.12
CA ALA A 73 -8.44 6.61 -3.27
C ALA A 73 -8.37 7.36 -1.93
N SER A 74 -8.76 6.71 -0.84
CA SER A 74 -8.76 7.33 0.50
C SER A 74 -7.36 7.68 0.96
N ILE A 75 -6.39 6.77 0.80
CA ILE A 75 -5.02 7.05 1.23
C ILE A 75 -4.33 8.05 0.31
N TRP A 76 -4.68 8.07 -0.99
CA TRP A 76 -4.20 9.12 -1.90
C TRP A 76 -4.68 10.49 -1.44
N GLN A 77 -5.96 10.62 -1.10
CA GLN A 77 -6.51 11.88 -0.58
C GLN A 77 -5.85 12.29 0.75
N ALA A 78 -5.38 11.33 1.52
CA ALA A 78 -4.63 11.57 2.76
C ALA A 78 -3.15 11.88 2.52
N GLY A 79 -2.70 11.96 1.27
CA GLY A 79 -1.35 12.36 0.91
C GLY A 79 -0.36 11.23 0.72
N VAL A 80 -0.83 9.99 0.66
CA VAL A 80 0.05 8.83 0.40
C VAL A 80 0.33 8.71 -1.09
N VAL A 81 1.60 8.72 -1.47
CA VAL A 81 2.01 8.57 -2.87
C VAL A 81 2.45 7.15 -3.20
N ARG A 82 2.92 6.41 -2.21
CA ARG A 82 3.24 4.98 -2.37
C ARG A 82 3.18 4.29 -1.01
N TYR A 83 3.03 2.98 -1.03
CA TYR A 83 3.21 2.20 0.19
C TYR A 83 4.00 0.92 -0.11
N GLU A 84 4.65 0.39 0.91
CA GLU A 84 5.44 -0.82 0.81
C GLU A 84 5.00 -1.81 1.87
N VAL A 85 4.69 -3.02 1.44
CA VAL A 85 4.41 -4.15 2.33
C VAL A 85 5.67 -4.98 2.43
N ASP A 86 6.17 -5.16 3.66
CA ASP A 86 7.31 -6.05 3.93
C ASP A 86 6.75 -7.33 4.57
N PHE A 87 6.75 -8.41 3.80
CA PHE A 87 6.15 -9.67 4.25
C PHE A 87 7.04 -10.40 5.28
N ILE A 88 8.31 -10.07 5.33
CA ILE A 88 9.24 -10.67 6.30
C ILE A 88 9.09 -9.96 7.65
N ALA A 89 9.13 -8.63 7.66
CA ALA A 89 8.98 -7.83 8.86
C ALA A 89 7.53 -7.69 9.32
N ARG A 90 6.57 -8.00 8.44
CA ARG A 90 5.12 -7.82 8.65
C ARG A 90 4.78 -6.38 8.98
N THR A 91 5.24 -5.50 8.11
CA THR A 91 4.94 -4.07 8.22
C THR A 91 4.42 -3.52 6.90
N VAL A 92 3.64 -2.46 6.98
CA VAL A 92 3.25 -1.66 5.83
C VAL A 92 3.68 -0.24 6.12
N THR A 93 4.45 0.35 5.21
CA THR A 93 4.90 1.73 5.33
C THR A 93 4.19 2.57 4.27
N TYR A 94 3.53 3.63 4.70
CA TYR A 94 2.80 4.56 3.84
C TYR A 94 3.64 5.83 3.74
N TYR A 95 4.01 6.23 2.51
CA TYR A 95 4.92 7.34 2.26
C TYR A 95 4.17 8.53 1.67
N GLY A 96 4.42 9.71 2.24
CA GLY A 96 4.02 10.97 1.64
C GLY A 96 5.05 11.47 0.62
N PHE A 97 4.74 12.57 -0.03
CA PHE A 97 5.60 13.13 -1.07
C PHE A 97 6.91 13.72 -0.50
N ASP A 98 6.86 14.27 0.69
CA ASP A 98 7.92 15.06 1.30
C ASP A 98 8.71 14.31 2.38
N ALA A 99 8.93 13.02 2.20
CA ALA A 99 9.63 12.14 3.13
C ALA A 99 8.85 11.82 4.43
N THR A 100 7.60 12.25 4.54
CA THR A 100 6.74 11.82 5.65
C THR A 100 6.35 10.35 5.45
N SER A 101 6.15 9.64 6.55
CA SER A 101 5.72 8.26 6.49
C SER A 101 4.99 7.83 7.75
N TYR A 102 4.22 6.76 7.61
CA TYR A 102 3.56 6.09 8.71
C TYR A 102 3.76 4.58 8.55
N VAL A 103 4.25 3.94 9.59
CA VAL A 103 4.52 2.50 9.59
C VAL A 103 3.48 1.81 10.47
N GLU A 104 2.88 0.75 9.95
CA GLU A 104 1.97 -0.09 10.71
C GLU A 104 2.41 -1.54 10.63
N ALA A 105 2.48 -2.20 11.78
CA ALA A 105 2.73 -3.63 11.85
C ALA A 105 1.40 -4.37 11.74
N TYR A 106 1.40 -5.53 11.10
CA TYR A 106 0.23 -6.40 11.09
C TYR A 106 0.57 -7.73 11.78
N PRO A 107 -0.41 -8.34 12.46
CA PRO A 107 -0.14 -9.57 13.21
C PRO A 107 0.09 -10.76 12.28
N GLN A 108 0.80 -11.76 12.77
CA GLN A 108 0.89 -13.04 12.08
C GLN A 108 -0.49 -13.68 12.03
N VAL A 109 -0.89 -14.10 10.84
CA VAL A 109 -2.18 -14.75 10.63
C VAL A 109 -1.94 -16.22 10.35
N GLU A 110 -2.60 -17.08 11.10
CA GLU A 110 -2.61 -18.51 10.84
C GLU A 110 -3.54 -18.80 9.66
N VAL A 111 -3.07 -19.61 8.77
CA VAL A 111 -3.79 -19.95 7.54
C VAL A 111 -4.42 -21.33 7.66
#